data_cb89954cdee8981791e1cb9db5914992
#
_entry.id   cb89954cdee8981791e1cb9db5914992
#
_cell.length_a   1.000
_cell.length_b   1.000
_cell.length_c   1.000
_cell.angle_alpha   90.00
_cell.angle_beta   90.00
_cell.angle_gamma   90.00
#
_symmetry.space_group_name_H-M   'P 1'
#
loop_
_entity.id
_entity.type
_entity.pdbx_description
1 polymer ?
#
loop_
_entity_poly.entity_id
_entity_poly.type
_entity_poly.pdbx_seq_one_letter_code
_entity_poly.pdbx_strand_id
1 'polypeptide(L)'
;ATILRGGAFKPRTSPYAFQGMGEPGLKLLAKAREETGMAIVTEALDEESLARVAEYTDIIQIGARNMQNFSLLRRAGRTGLPILLKRGMAATVKDLLLSAEYILAEGNGKVILCERGVRGFDTHTRNLLDLTAIPVVKSLSHLPIIADPSHGTGLRAKVIPMARAAVAAGADGLMIEVHPDPERAMSDGAQSLYPEQFEELMQQIAVIAEAIGRELQPSLTGRPIRAVV
;
A
#
# COMPACT_ATOMS: atom_id res chain seq x y z
N ALA A 1 -3.06 13.39 0.61
CA ALA A 1 -2.57 12.21 -0.12
C ALA A 1 -2.17 12.60 -1.56
N THR A 2 -1.21 11.89 -2.12
CA THR A 2 -0.72 12.11 -3.49
C THR A 2 -0.98 10.92 -4.40
N ILE A 3 -1.29 9.77 -3.82
CA ILE A 3 -1.52 8.51 -4.51
C ILE A 3 -2.84 7.92 -4.01
N LEU A 4 -3.69 7.48 -4.93
CA LEU A 4 -4.94 6.77 -4.65
C LEU A 4 -4.74 5.28 -4.94
N ARG A 5 -5.03 4.43 -3.94
CA ARG A 5 -5.00 2.99 -4.11
C ARG A 5 -6.42 2.44 -4.14
N GLY A 6 -6.74 1.64 -5.15
CA GLY A 6 -7.97 0.86 -5.22
C GLY A 6 -7.70 -0.58 -5.63
N GLY A 7 -8.39 -1.54 -5.04
CA GLY A 7 -8.24 -2.96 -5.37
C GLY A 7 -9.26 -3.39 -6.44
N ALA A 8 -8.93 -3.20 -7.72
CA ALA A 8 -9.77 -3.68 -8.82
C ALA A 8 -9.83 -5.21 -8.87
N PHE A 9 -8.72 -5.87 -8.55
CA PHE A 9 -8.63 -7.30 -8.31
C PHE A 9 -8.25 -7.54 -6.85
N LYS A 10 -8.88 -8.49 -6.18
CA LYS A 10 -8.65 -8.76 -4.75
C LYS A 10 -8.33 -10.23 -4.51
N PRO A 11 -7.11 -10.55 -3.98
CA PRO A 11 -6.79 -11.92 -3.59
C PRO A 11 -7.55 -12.26 -2.32
N ARG A 12 -8.45 -13.24 -2.40
CA ARG A 12 -9.28 -13.64 -1.27
C ARG A 12 -8.99 -15.07 -0.83
N THR A 13 -9.03 -15.30 0.48
CA THR A 13 -8.93 -16.65 1.05
C THR A 13 -10.19 -17.46 0.75
N SER A 14 -11.37 -16.82 0.77
CA SER A 14 -12.63 -17.45 0.42
C SER A 14 -13.03 -17.10 -1.03
N PRO A 15 -13.41 -18.09 -1.86
CA PRO A 15 -13.91 -17.83 -3.21
C PRO A 15 -15.26 -17.10 -3.21
N TYR A 16 -15.98 -17.11 -2.10
CA TYR A 16 -17.28 -16.45 -1.93
C TYR A 16 -17.16 -14.97 -1.51
N ALA A 17 -15.96 -14.51 -1.13
CA ALA A 17 -15.74 -13.10 -0.80
C ALA A 17 -15.70 -12.25 -2.08
N PHE A 18 -15.95 -10.95 -1.92
CA PHE A 18 -15.87 -9.99 -3.03
C PHE A 18 -14.49 -10.00 -3.69
N GLN A 19 -14.43 -10.36 -4.96
CA GLN A 19 -13.18 -10.57 -5.73
C GLN A 19 -12.63 -9.27 -6.36
N GLY A 20 -13.30 -8.14 -6.16
CA GLY A 20 -13.03 -6.90 -6.87
C GLY A 20 -13.95 -6.71 -8.07
N MET A 21 -13.86 -5.54 -8.68
CA MET A 21 -14.69 -5.17 -9.84
C MET A 21 -14.03 -5.52 -11.18
N GLY A 22 -12.79 -6.00 -11.17
CA GLY A 22 -12.04 -6.26 -12.40
C GLY A 22 -11.84 -5.01 -13.25
N GLU A 23 -11.96 -5.15 -14.57
CA GLU A 23 -11.75 -4.05 -15.53
C GLU A 23 -12.67 -2.83 -15.30
N PRO A 24 -13.97 -2.97 -14.98
CA PRO A 24 -14.78 -1.81 -14.55
C PRO A 24 -14.16 -1.03 -13.39
N GLY A 25 -13.53 -1.72 -12.43
CA GLY A 25 -12.81 -1.07 -11.33
C GLY A 25 -11.57 -0.30 -11.80
N LEU A 26 -10.84 -0.83 -12.78
CA LEU A 26 -9.70 -0.15 -13.39
C LEU A 26 -10.13 1.14 -14.10
N LYS A 27 -11.23 1.11 -14.84
CA LYS A 27 -11.81 2.30 -15.50
C LYS A 27 -12.23 3.37 -14.49
N LEU A 28 -12.81 2.97 -13.36
CA LEU A 28 -13.15 3.91 -12.28
C LEU A 28 -11.90 4.55 -11.66
N LEU A 29 -10.83 3.79 -11.47
CA LEU A 29 -9.55 4.33 -10.98
C LEU A 29 -8.94 5.31 -11.98
N ALA A 30 -8.94 4.98 -13.28
CA ALA A 30 -8.47 5.89 -14.32
C ALA A 30 -9.26 7.20 -14.33
N LYS A 31 -10.60 7.13 -14.21
CA LYS A 31 -11.45 8.30 -14.09
C LYS A 31 -11.12 9.14 -12.85
N ALA A 32 -10.89 8.50 -11.70
CA ALA A 32 -10.49 9.19 -10.48
C ALA A 32 -9.14 9.92 -10.67
N ARG A 33 -8.16 9.32 -11.39
CA ARG A 33 -6.91 9.97 -11.77
C ARG A 33 -7.14 11.23 -12.60
N GLU A 34 -7.99 11.16 -13.61
CA GLU A 34 -8.32 12.30 -14.48
C GLU A 34 -8.96 13.45 -13.68
N GLU A 35 -9.86 13.12 -12.76
CA GLU A 35 -10.60 14.11 -11.97
C GLU A 35 -9.75 14.74 -10.84
N THR A 36 -8.82 13.99 -10.26
CA THR A 36 -8.07 14.41 -9.06
C THR A 36 -6.61 14.75 -9.31
N GLY A 37 -6.03 14.26 -10.41
CA GLY A 37 -4.60 14.33 -10.68
C GLY A 37 -3.75 13.41 -9.79
N MET A 38 -4.35 12.56 -8.95
CA MET A 38 -3.63 11.61 -8.11
C MET A 38 -3.11 10.43 -8.93
N ALA A 39 -1.89 9.98 -8.65
CA ALA A 39 -1.38 8.74 -9.22
C ALA A 39 -2.17 7.53 -8.69
N ILE A 40 -2.37 6.53 -9.53
CA ILE A 40 -3.17 5.34 -9.21
C ILE A 40 -2.27 4.15 -8.90
N VAL A 41 -2.60 3.44 -7.81
CA VAL A 41 -2.02 2.13 -7.46
C VAL A 41 -3.12 1.07 -7.44
N THR A 42 -2.92 -0.03 -8.13
CA THR A 42 -3.79 -1.21 -8.02
C THR A 42 -3.00 -2.52 -8.09
N GLU A 43 -3.59 -3.60 -7.57
CA GLU A 43 -2.92 -4.89 -7.40
C GLU A 43 -3.09 -5.77 -8.62
N ALA A 44 -1.97 -6.38 -9.08
CA ALA A 44 -1.96 -7.48 -10.02
C ALA A 44 -1.81 -8.81 -9.25
N LEU A 45 -2.61 -9.83 -9.62
CA LEU A 45 -2.64 -11.13 -8.95
C LEU A 45 -1.85 -12.21 -9.72
N ASP A 46 -1.83 -12.10 -11.03
CA ASP A 46 -1.26 -13.03 -11.98
C ASP A 46 -0.84 -12.30 -13.28
N GLU A 47 -0.39 -13.05 -14.27
CA GLU A 47 0.08 -12.48 -15.54
C GLU A 47 -1.04 -11.83 -16.36
N GLU A 48 -2.25 -12.38 -16.31
CA GLU A 48 -3.40 -11.84 -17.04
C GLU A 48 -3.85 -10.51 -16.44
N SER A 49 -4.04 -10.45 -15.13
CA SER A 49 -4.38 -9.23 -14.44
C SER A 49 -3.26 -8.18 -14.51
N LEU A 50 -1.98 -8.61 -14.52
CA LEU A 50 -0.84 -7.71 -14.68
C LEU A 50 -0.91 -6.94 -16.01
N ALA A 51 -1.19 -7.61 -17.12
CA ALA A 51 -1.30 -6.96 -18.42
C ALA A 51 -2.38 -5.87 -18.41
N ARG A 52 -3.56 -6.18 -17.87
CA ARG A 52 -4.68 -5.23 -17.74
C ARG A 52 -4.37 -4.08 -16.77
N VAL A 53 -3.80 -4.40 -15.60
CA VAL A 53 -3.42 -3.39 -14.60
C VAL A 53 -2.42 -2.39 -15.19
N ALA A 54 -1.43 -2.86 -15.94
CA ALA A 54 -0.40 -2.00 -16.51
C ALA A 54 -0.95 -0.94 -17.51
N GLU A 55 -2.11 -1.18 -18.13
CA GLU A 55 -2.75 -0.22 -19.05
C GLU A 55 -3.42 0.96 -18.32
N TYR A 56 -3.84 0.77 -17.06
CA TYR A 56 -4.66 1.74 -16.34
C TYR A 56 -3.97 2.41 -15.15
N THR A 57 -2.86 1.86 -14.66
CA THR A 57 -2.24 2.30 -13.40
C THR A 57 -0.91 3.03 -13.61
N ASP A 58 -0.55 3.85 -12.65
CA ASP A 58 0.77 4.50 -12.60
C ASP A 58 1.78 3.69 -11.78
N ILE A 59 1.29 2.86 -10.83
CA ILE A 59 2.10 2.01 -9.96
C ILE A 59 1.41 0.66 -9.85
N ILE A 60 2.12 -0.43 -10.12
CA ILE A 60 1.62 -1.80 -9.96
C ILE A 60 1.89 -2.26 -8.53
N GLN A 61 0.85 -2.69 -7.81
CA GLN A 61 1.04 -3.35 -6.52
C GLN A 61 1.18 -4.87 -6.71
N ILE A 62 2.21 -5.44 -6.07
CA ILE A 62 2.32 -6.88 -5.84
C ILE A 62 1.98 -7.15 -4.38
N GLY A 63 0.89 -7.87 -4.16
CA GLY A 63 0.37 -8.15 -2.83
C GLY A 63 1.24 -9.13 -2.04
N ALA A 64 1.09 -9.13 -0.72
CA ALA A 64 1.88 -9.94 0.19
C ALA A 64 1.83 -11.45 -0.11
N ARG A 65 0.70 -11.95 -0.64
CA ARG A 65 0.57 -13.37 -1.05
C ARG A 65 1.41 -13.72 -2.28
N ASN A 66 1.74 -12.73 -3.11
CA ASN A 66 2.52 -12.87 -4.33
C ASN A 66 3.97 -12.36 -4.18
N MET A 67 4.42 -12.02 -2.97
CA MET A 67 5.79 -11.53 -2.75
C MET A 67 6.85 -12.49 -3.29
N GLN A 68 6.62 -13.79 -3.20
CA GLN A 68 7.54 -14.84 -3.68
C GLN A 68 7.09 -15.47 -5.01
N ASN A 69 6.13 -14.87 -5.72
CA ASN A 69 5.80 -15.26 -7.07
C ASN A 69 6.83 -14.65 -8.05
N PHE A 70 8.01 -15.26 -8.10
CA PHE A 70 9.16 -14.73 -8.84
C PHE A 70 8.89 -14.58 -10.34
N SER A 71 8.04 -15.43 -10.93
CA SER A 71 7.59 -15.27 -12.32
C SER A 71 6.84 -13.94 -12.51
N LEU A 72 5.88 -13.67 -11.62
CA LEU A 72 5.12 -12.42 -11.64
C LEU A 72 6.00 -11.21 -11.37
N LEU A 73 6.96 -11.30 -10.43
CA LEU A 73 7.89 -10.21 -10.13
C LEU A 73 8.75 -9.83 -11.34
N ARG A 74 9.31 -10.80 -12.05
CA ARG A 74 10.07 -10.55 -13.29
C ARG A 74 9.20 -9.89 -14.35
N ARG A 75 7.98 -10.39 -14.56
CA ARG A 75 7.07 -9.78 -15.55
C ARG A 75 6.66 -8.36 -15.16
N ALA A 76 6.38 -8.13 -13.88
CA ALA A 76 6.10 -6.79 -13.36
C ALA A 76 7.31 -5.86 -13.58
N GLY A 77 8.53 -6.33 -13.32
CA GLY A 77 9.76 -5.59 -13.60
C GLY A 77 9.88 -5.15 -15.05
N ARG A 78 9.58 -6.03 -16.01
CA ARG A 78 9.64 -5.74 -17.45
C ARG A 78 8.64 -4.70 -17.94
N THR A 79 7.59 -4.39 -17.17
CA THR A 79 6.65 -3.32 -17.51
C THR A 79 7.30 -1.93 -17.49
N GLY A 80 8.39 -1.76 -16.75
CA GLY A 80 9.04 -0.47 -16.52
C GLY A 80 8.25 0.50 -15.64
N LEU A 81 7.02 0.12 -15.21
CA LEU A 81 6.23 0.90 -14.24
C LEU A 81 6.79 0.75 -12.82
N PRO A 82 6.60 1.73 -11.95
CA PRO A 82 6.91 1.58 -10.53
C PRO A 82 6.16 0.39 -9.90
N ILE A 83 6.84 -0.35 -9.04
CA ILE A 83 6.29 -1.52 -8.36
C ILE A 83 6.23 -1.28 -6.85
N LEU A 84 5.04 -1.41 -6.27
CA LEU A 84 4.82 -1.44 -4.83
C LEU A 84 4.78 -2.90 -4.37
N LEU A 85 5.86 -3.35 -3.73
CA LEU A 85 6.04 -4.73 -3.27
C LEU A 85 5.70 -4.84 -1.78
N LYS A 86 4.64 -5.56 -1.44
CA LYS A 86 4.20 -5.78 -0.05
C LYS A 86 4.89 -7.01 0.55
N ARG A 87 5.45 -6.86 1.77
CA ARG A 87 6.07 -7.95 2.53
C ARG A 87 5.07 -9.08 2.80
N GLY A 88 5.49 -10.32 2.57
CA GLY A 88 4.73 -11.52 2.90
C GLY A 88 4.54 -11.70 4.40
N MET A 89 3.39 -12.27 4.81
CA MET A 89 3.03 -12.41 6.23
C MET A 89 3.94 -13.34 7.03
N ALA A 90 4.74 -14.17 6.36
CA ALA A 90 5.73 -15.08 6.97
C ALA A 90 7.13 -14.87 6.42
N ALA A 91 7.39 -13.68 5.87
CA ALA A 91 8.65 -13.34 5.21
C ALA A 91 9.57 -12.52 6.12
N THR A 92 10.86 -12.82 6.09
CA THR A 92 11.89 -11.99 6.70
C THR A 92 12.12 -10.71 5.89
N VAL A 93 12.83 -9.73 6.45
CA VAL A 93 13.27 -8.53 5.69
C VAL A 93 14.20 -8.96 4.54
N LYS A 94 15.04 -9.97 4.77
CA LYS A 94 15.92 -10.53 3.72
C LYS A 94 15.11 -11.09 2.54
N ASP A 95 14.03 -11.83 2.82
CA ASP A 95 13.17 -12.37 1.75
C ASP A 95 12.49 -11.25 0.94
N LEU A 96 12.08 -10.16 1.61
CA LEU A 96 11.51 -8.98 0.93
C LEU A 96 12.54 -8.33 0.01
N LEU A 97 13.77 -8.13 0.48
CA LEU A 97 14.86 -7.55 -0.32
C LEU A 97 15.24 -8.44 -1.50
N LEU A 98 15.37 -9.75 -1.30
CA LEU A 98 15.61 -10.70 -2.37
C LEU A 98 14.47 -10.74 -3.40
N SER A 99 13.24 -10.59 -2.95
CA SER A 99 12.08 -10.47 -3.87
C SER A 99 12.14 -9.18 -4.70
N ALA A 100 12.59 -8.06 -4.10
CA ALA A 100 12.82 -6.82 -4.84
C ALA A 100 13.94 -6.98 -5.90
N GLU A 101 14.99 -7.77 -5.61
CA GLU A 101 16.07 -8.05 -6.56
C GLU A 101 15.55 -8.70 -7.86
N TYR A 102 14.50 -9.51 -7.81
CA TYR A 102 13.90 -10.07 -9.04
C TYR A 102 13.33 -9.00 -9.96
N ILE A 103 12.86 -7.88 -9.41
CA ILE A 103 12.35 -6.72 -10.18
C ILE A 103 13.52 -5.89 -10.69
N LEU A 104 14.50 -5.62 -9.81
CA LEU A 104 15.71 -4.85 -10.13
C LEU A 104 16.52 -5.52 -11.23
N ALA A 105 16.65 -6.86 -11.20
CA ALA A 105 17.36 -7.65 -12.21
C ALA A 105 16.76 -7.57 -13.62
N GLU A 106 15.48 -7.19 -13.75
CA GLU A 106 14.85 -6.92 -15.05
C GLU A 106 15.10 -5.46 -15.52
N GLY A 107 15.96 -4.70 -14.83
CA GLY A 107 16.31 -3.32 -15.16
C GLY A 107 15.35 -2.27 -14.60
N ASN A 108 14.40 -2.65 -13.74
CA ASN A 108 13.44 -1.73 -13.16
C ASN A 108 13.84 -1.32 -11.73
N GLY A 109 14.49 -0.15 -11.60
CA GLY A 109 14.88 0.43 -10.31
C GLY A 109 13.75 1.12 -9.54
N LYS A 110 12.53 1.17 -10.06
CA LYS A 110 11.39 1.90 -9.45
C LYS A 110 10.62 0.98 -8.51
N VAL A 111 11.22 0.56 -7.41
CA VAL A 111 10.61 -0.34 -6.43
C VAL A 111 10.37 0.39 -5.12
N ILE A 112 9.15 0.27 -4.59
CA ILE A 112 8.72 0.74 -3.27
C ILE A 112 8.41 -0.48 -2.42
N LEU A 113 9.03 -0.60 -1.26
CA LEU A 113 8.75 -1.68 -0.32
C LEU A 113 7.61 -1.28 0.62
N CYS A 114 6.83 -2.26 1.10
CA CYS A 114 5.73 -1.99 2.02
C CYS A 114 5.72 -3.01 3.16
N GLU A 115 5.96 -2.53 4.37
CA GLU A 115 5.70 -3.27 5.60
C GLU A 115 4.19 -3.26 5.89
N ARG A 116 3.58 -4.44 6.02
CA ARG A 116 2.14 -4.62 6.22
C ARG A 116 1.78 -5.61 7.34
N GLY A 117 2.73 -5.92 8.16
CA GLY A 117 2.62 -6.87 9.26
C GLY A 117 2.95 -8.31 8.88
N VAL A 118 3.57 -8.98 9.83
CA VAL A 118 3.87 -10.41 9.78
C VAL A 118 2.99 -11.16 10.76
N ARG A 119 2.77 -12.44 10.54
CA ARG A 119 2.00 -13.29 11.48
C ARG A 119 2.77 -13.41 12.79
N GLY A 120 2.11 -13.06 13.88
CA GLY A 120 2.56 -13.32 15.23
C GLY A 120 1.72 -14.41 15.90
N PHE A 121 2.04 -14.69 17.13
CA PHE A 121 1.26 -15.64 17.96
C PHE A 121 0.12 -14.93 18.70
N ASP A 122 0.18 -13.59 18.86
CA ASP A 122 -0.88 -12.79 19.46
C ASP A 122 -2.05 -12.61 18.46
N THR A 123 -3.27 -12.66 18.96
CA THR A 123 -4.50 -12.64 18.16
C THR A 123 -5.32 -11.36 18.30
N HIS A 124 -4.86 -10.37 19.09
CA HIS A 124 -5.55 -9.10 19.27
C HIS A 124 -5.53 -8.23 18.02
N THR A 125 -4.52 -8.38 17.18
CA THR A 125 -4.45 -7.75 15.87
C THR A 125 -4.30 -8.80 14.78
N ARG A 126 -4.66 -8.45 13.55
CA ARG A 126 -4.55 -9.38 12.40
C ARG A 126 -3.12 -9.87 12.19
N ASN A 127 -2.16 -8.97 12.33
CA ASN A 127 -0.73 -9.24 12.23
C ASN A 127 0.03 -8.35 13.23
N LEU A 128 1.29 -8.68 13.46
CA LEU A 128 2.25 -7.81 14.12
C LEU A 128 2.86 -6.85 13.08
N LEU A 129 2.55 -5.55 13.17
CA LEU A 129 3.19 -4.55 12.31
C LEU A 129 4.64 -4.34 12.80
N ASP A 130 5.59 -4.81 12.00
CA ASP A 130 7.03 -4.80 12.34
C ASP A 130 7.65 -3.46 11.94
N LEU A 131 7.56 -2.48 12.85
CA LEU A 131 8.15 -1.16 12.61
C LEU A 131 9.68 -1.19 12.60
N THR A 132 10.30 -2.21 13.18
CA THR A 132 11.78 -2.35 13.14
C THR A 132 12.27 -2.68 11.74
N ALA A 133 11.42 -3.26 10.88
CA ALA A 133 11.75 -3.49 9.48
C ALA A 133 12.11 -2.20 8.74
N ILE A 134 11.53 -1.04 9.14
CA ILE A 134 11.77 0.25 8.48
C ILE A 134 13.23 0.68 8.58
N PRO A 135 13.82 0.91 9.78
CA PRO A 135 15.22 1.28 9.90
C PRO A 135 16.18 0.17 9.41
N VAL A 136 15.80 -1.10 9.52
CA VAL A 136 16.61 -2.21 9.00
C VAL A 136 16.69 -2.16 7.47
N VAL A 137 15.58 -2.01 6.75
CA VAL A 137 15.59 -1.85 5.29
C VAL A 137 16.42 -0.64 4.88
N LYS A 138 16.26 0.50 5.56
CA LYS A 138 17.01 1.73 5.26
C LYS A 138 18.52 1.59 5.47
N SER A 139 18.95 0.71 6.33
CA SER A 139 20.38 0.40 6.52
C SER A 139 20.95 -0.55 5.47
N LEU A 140 20.11 -1.37 4.84
CA LEU A 140 20.50 -2.43 3.89
C LEU A 140 20.25 -2.06 2.42
N SER A 141 19.37 -1.09 2.15
CA SER A 141 18.91 -0.78 0.80
C SER A 141 18.64 0.72 0.63
N HIS A 142 18.76 1.20 -0.61
CA HIS A 142 18.36 2.54 -1.03
C HIS A 142 16.84 2.63 -1.36
N LEU A 143 16.14 1.51 -1.41
CA LEU A 143 14.74 1.46 -1.80
C LEU A 143 13.87 2.13 -0.72
N PRO A 144 12.87 2.96 -1.12
CA PRO A 144 11.92 3.52 -0.17
C PRO A 144 11.05 2.43 0.43
N ILE A 145 10.72 2.58 1.72
CA ILE A 145 9.82 1.69 2.44
C ILE A 145 8.67 2.48 3.05
N ILE A 146 7.44 2.05 2.75
CA ILE A 146 6.22 2.57 3.37
C ILE A 146 5.63 1.57 4.36
N ALA A 147 4.74 2.04 5.24
CA ALA A 147 4.01 1.20 6.18
C ALA A 147 2.51 1.18 5.88
N ASP A 148 1.90 0.02 6.08
CA ASP A 148 0.47 -0.22 5.93
C ASP A 148 -0.13 -0.69 7.27
N PRO A 149 -0.45 0.24 8.18
CA PRO A 149 -1.03 -0.10 9.48
C PRO A 149 -2.47 -0.61 9.37
N SER A 150 -3.21 -0.27 8.31
CA SER A 150 -4.57 -0.76 8.09
C SER A 150 -4.59 -2.28 7.95
N HIS A 151 -3.80 -2.84 7.02
CA HIS A 151 -3.69 -4.29 6.87
C HIS A 151 -2.81 -4.93 7.97
N GLY A 152 -1.89 -4.18 8.53
CA GLY A 152 -1.02 -4.64 9.62
C GLY A 152 -1.86 -4.99 10.86
N THR A 153 -2.64 -4.05 11.34
CA THR A 153 -3.44 -4.25 12.57
C THR A 153 -4.80 -4.88 12.31
N GLY A 154 -5.45 -4.54 11.19
CA GLY A 154 -6.80 -4.97 10.86
C GLY A 154 -7.91 -4.31 11.71
N LEU A 155 -7.56 -3.29 12.49
CA LEU A 155 -8.45 -2.61 13.44
C LEU A 155 -8.33 -1.09 13.32
N ARG A 156 -9.46 -0.42 13.01
CA ARG A 156 -9.54 1.04 12.84
C ARG A 156 -8.88 1.81 13.98
N ALA A 157 -9.18 1.46 15.22
CA ALA A 157 -8.66 2.13 16.42
C ALA A 157 -7.13 2.03 16.57
N LYS A 158 -6.47 1.12 15.85
CA LYS A 158 -5.02 0.92 15.89
C LYS A 158 -4.29 1.56 14.71
N VAL A 159 -5.02 2.00 13.68
CA VAL A 159 -4.41 2.57 12.46
C VAL A 159 -3.66 3.87 12.77
N ILE A 160 -4.31 4.84 13.42
CA ILE A 160 -3.70 6.14 13.72
C ILE A 160 -2.45 6.02 14.61
N PRO A 161 -2.49 5.32 15.77
CA PRO A 161 -1.30 5.14 16.60
C PRO A 161 -0.13 4.51 15.84
N MET A 162 -0.40 3.47 15.05
CA MET A 162 0.64 2.76 14.31
C MET A 162 1.14 3.53 13.09
N ALA A 163 0.29 4.34 12.46
CA ALA A 163 0.71 5.25 11.40
C ALA A 163 1.71 6.32 11.92
N ARG A 164 1.40 6.93 13.07
CA ARG A 164 2.31 7.89 13.74
C ARG A 164 3.65 7.24 14.09
N ALA A 165 3.62 6.05 14.68
CA ALA A 165 4.81 5.30 15.04
C ALA A 165 5.65 4.92 13.80
N ALA A 166 5.01 4.57 12.67
CA ALA A 166 5.70 4.28 11.43
C ALA A 166 6.42 5.50 10.86
N VAL A 167 5.79 6.68 10.88
CA VAL A 167 6.46 7.94 10.48
C VAL A 167 7.65 8.22 11.40
N ALA A 168 7.47 8.11 12.72
CA ALA A 168 8.56 8.30 13.69
C ALA A 168 9.71 7.29 13.50
N ALA A 169 9.42 6.06 13.07
CA ALA A 169 10.42 5.05 12.70
C ALA A 169 11.13 5.36 11.36
N GLY A 170 10.72 6.40 10.64
CA GLY A 170 11.34 6.84 9.40
C GLY A 170 10.74 6.26 8.11
N ALA A 171 9.50 5.78 8.12
CA ALA A 171 8.82 5.34 6.90
C ALA A 171 8.77 6.46 5.85
N ASP A 172 8.94 6.12 4.57
CA ASP A 172 8.92 7.07 3.45
C ASP A 172 7.50 7.42 3.01
N GLY A 173 6.50 6.71 3.51
CA GLY A 173 5.09 6.95 3.28
C GLY A 173 4.21 6.00 4.08
N LEU A 174 2.91 6.20 3.95
CA LEU A 174 1.88 5.38 4.58
C LEU A 174 0.85 4.92 3.55
N MET A 175 0.32 3.72 3.75
CA MET A 175 -0.86 3.23 3.07
C MET A 175 -1.99 3.11 4.09
N ILE A 176 -3.04 3.91 3.90
CA ILE A 176 -4.17 4.00 4.83
C ILE A 176 -5.46 3.70 4.08
N GLU A 177 -6.27 2.80 4.61
CA GLU A 177 -7.62 2.57 4.08
C GLU A 177 -8.59 3.59 4.66
N VAL A 178 -9.35 4.25 3.79
CA VAL A 178 -10.35 5.26 4.12
C VAL A 178 -11.65 4.92 3.41
N HIS A 179 -12.76 5.03 4.10
CA HIS A 179 -14.08 4.82 3.51
C HIS A 179 -15.09 5.79 4.14
N PRO A 180 -16.00 6.42 3.34
CA PRO A 180 -16.99 7.34 3.88
C PRO A 180 -18.01 6.67 4.81
N ASP A 181 -18.29 5.38 4.61
CA ASP A 181 -19.16 4.56 5.45
C ASP A 181 -18.53 3.15 5.63
N PRO A 182 -17.56 2.99 6.54
CA PRO A 182 -16.84 1.72 6.73
C PRO A 182 -17.73 0.53 7.06
N GLU A 183 -18.89 0.75 7.68
CA GLU A 183 -19.83 -0.32 8.04
C GLU A 183 -20.49 -0.94 6.80
N ARG A 184 -20.57 -0.18 5.69
CA ARG A 184 -21.11 -0.64 4.41
C ARG A 184 -20.02 -0.99 3.39
N ALA A 185 -18.75 -0.93 3.78
CA ALA A 185 -17.66 -1.28 2.88
C ALA A 185 -17.76 -2.74 2.41
N MET A 186 -17.61 -2.98 1.13
CA MET A 186 -17.64 -4.33 0.54
C MET A 186 -16.47 -5.21 1.02
N SER A 187 -15.43 -4.58 1.55
CA SER A 187 -14.27 -5.25 2.16
C SER A 187 -13.55 -4.30 3.12
N ASP A 188 -12.87 -4.88 4.10
CA ASP A 188 -11.88 -4.20 4.95
C ASP A 188 -12.44 -3.01 5.79
N GLY A 189 -13.76 -2.90 5.98
CA GLY A 189 -14.41 -1.83 6.73
C GLY A 189 -13.92 -1.70 8.18
N ALA A 190 -13.65 -2.82 8.86
CA ALA A 190 -13.18 -2.82 10.25
C ALA A 190 -11.84 -2.08 10.46
N GLN A 191 -11.03 -1.95 9.41
CA GLN A 191 -9.73 -1.29 9.44
C GLN A 191 -9.71 0.06 8.72
N SER A 192 -10.80 0.44 8.04
CA SER A 192 -10.89 1.69 7.31
C SER A 192 -11.17 2.86 8.25
N LEU A 193 -10.44 3.96 8.08
CA LEU A 193 -10.72 5.23 8.74
C LEU A 193 -11.91 5.92 8.09
N TYR A 194 -12.62 6.74 8.86
CA TYR A 194 -13.48 7.77 8.29
C TYR A 194 -12.65 8.91 7.69
N PRO A 195 -13.17 9.68 6.72
CA PRO A 195 -12.45 10.81 6.14
C PRO A 195 -11.93 11.82 7.17
N GLU A 196 -12.72 12.11 8.20
CA GLU A 196 -12.35 13.04 9.27
C GLU A 196 -11.18 12.51 10.11
N GLN A 197 -11.15 11.21 10.38
CA GLN A 197 -10.04 10.55 11.07
C GLN A 197 -8.75 10.57 10.22
N PHE A 198 -8.90 10.45 8.91
CA PHE A 198 -7.76 10.56 8.00
C PHE A 198 -7.22 11.99 7.96
N GLU A 199 -8.08 13.00 7.96
CA GLU A 199 -7.68 14.40 8.04
C GLU A 199 -6.92 14.69 9.34
N GLU A 200 -7.44 14.23 10.49
CA GLU A 200 -6.75 14.33 11.78
C GLU A 200 -5.38 13.64 11.74
N LEU A 201 -5.31 12.43 11.19
CA LEU A 201 -4.04 11.71 11.02
C LEU A 201 -3.05 12.55 10.19
N MET A 202 -3.48 13.15 9.09
CA MET A 202 -2.59 13.96 8.23
C MET A 202 -2.00 15.15 8.97
N GLN A 203 -2.75 15.79 9.86
CA GLN A 203 -2.25 16.88 10.71
C GLN A 203 -1.20 16.35 11.71
N GLN A 204 -1.48 15.22 12.36
CA GLN A 204 -0.58 14.64 13.36
C GLN A 204 0.75 14.16 12.75
N ILE A 205 0.71 13.53 11.58
CA ILE A 205 1.94 13.06 10.93
C ILE A 205 2.79 14.20 10.38
N ALA A 206 2.20 15.35 10.04
CA ALA A 206 2.96 16.54 9.66
C ALA A 206 3.91 16.98 10.77
N VAL A 207 3.39 17.08 12.00
CA VAL A 207 4.19 17.43 13.19
C VAL A 207 5.29 16.40 13.48
N ILE A 208 4.98 15.10 13.35
CA ILE A 208 5.96 14.05 13.61
C ILE A 208 7.05 14.04 12.52
N ALA A 209 6.66 14.22 11.26
CA ALA A 209 7.61 14.31 10.15
C ALA A 209 8.61 15.46 10.35
N GLU A 210 8.12 16.65 10.71
CA GLU A 210 8.95 17.81 11.03
C GLU A 210 9.93 17.51 12.19
N ALA A 211 9.44 16.86 13.25
CA ALA A 211 10.25 16.50 14.43
C ALA A 211 11.43 15.55 14.10
N ILE A 212 11.32 14.76 13.02
CA ILE A 212 12.39 13.87 12.55
C ILE A 212 13.13 14.43 11.32
N GLY A 213 12.96 15.73 11.02
CA GLY A 213 13.65 16.41 9.91
C GLY A 213 13.14 16.02 8.52
N ARG A 214 11.85 15.65 8.41
CA ARG A 214 11.20 15.32 7.13
C ARG A 214 10.01 16.22 6.86
N GLU A 215 9.66 16.36 5.60
CA GLU A 215 8.50 17.16 5.17
C GLU A 215 7.48 16.26 4.48
N LEU A 216 6.19 16.55 4.71
CA LEU A 216 5.13 15.98 3.88
C LEU A 216 5.14 16.66 2.52
N GLN A 217 5.17 15.86 1.46
CA GLN A 217 4.97 16.39 0.12
C GLN A 217 3.60 17.05 0.01
N PRO A 218 3.51 18.29 -0.49
CA PRO A 218 2.22 18.94 -0.72
C PRO A 218 1.41 18.10 -1.72
N SER A 219 0.08 18.16 -1.60
CA SER A 219 -0.80 17.55 -2.59
C SER A 219 -0.50 18.11 -3.98
N LEU A 220 -0.29 17.25 -4.98
CA LEU A 220 0.01 17.66 -6.35
C LEU A 220 -1.08 18.55 -6.97
N THR A 221 -2.28 18.54 -6.39
CA THR A 221 -3.45 19.21 -6.98
C THR A 221 -3.80 20.55 -6.36
N GLY A 222 -3.25 20.92 -5.18
CA GLY A 222 -3.64 22.14 -4.46
C GLY A 222 -5.15 22.25 -4.17
N ARG A 223 -5.92 21.20 -4.45
CA ARG A 223 -7.37 21.14 -4.23
C ARG A 223 -7.67 20.27 -3.01
N PRO A 224 -8.58 20.68 -2.13
CA PRO A 224 -9.05 19.81 -1.06
C PRO A 224 -9.68 18.56 -1.69
N ILE A 225 -9.31 17.39 -1.17
CA ILE A 225 -9.89 16.11 -1.59
C ILE A 225 -11.37 16.15 -1.22
N ARG A 226 -12.27 16.30 -2.21
CA ARG A 226 -13.67 15.99 -2.02
C ARG A 226 -13.78 14.47 -2.09
N ALA A 227 -14.31 13.85 -1.02
CA ALA A 227 -14.63 12.43 -1.04
C ALA A 227 -15.55 12.17 -2.24
N VAL A 228 -15.10 11.34 -3.16
CA VAL A 228 -15.97 10.81 -4.22
C VAL A 228 -16.74 9.67 -3.57
N VAL A 229 -18.04 9.88 -3.36
CA VAL A 229 -19.01 8.92 -2.82
C VAL A 229 -19.31 7.85 -3.87
#